data_c78cf176b47a4953cb9d3a43ddf75bb2
#
_entry.id   c78cf176b47a4953cb9d3a43ddf75bb2
#
_cell.length_a   1.000
_cell.length_b   1.000
_cell.length_c   1.000
_cell.angle_alpha   90.00
_cell.angle_beta   90.00
_cell.angle_gamma   90.00
#
_symmetry.space_group_name_H-M   'P 1'
#
loop_
_entity.id
_entity.type
_entity.pdbx_description
1 polymer ?
#
loop_
_entity_poly.entity_id
_entity_poly.type
_entity_poly.pdbx_seq_one_letter_code
_entity_poly.pdbx_strand_id
1 'polypeptide(L)'
;MTRAVELLKNSFGVNQIYQHDVIKEDKIIFTVYWHPLTIAERESIQKKSTSEDPNEFALNLMIEKALDKDGVRLFQDGDKASLRREVSASILEEIQIAMITVGTEKEVKEAKADLKSK
;
A
#
# COMPACT_ATOMS: atom_id res chain seq x y z
N MET A 1 -29.69 15.14 -3.36
CA MET A 1 -28.70 15.21 -2.28
C MET A 1 -27.76 14.02 -2.37
N THR A 2 -26.46 14.27 -2.39
CA THR A 2 -25.48 13.19 -2.48
C THR A 2 -25.27 12.54 -1.12
N ARG A 3 -25.40 11.22 -1.07
CA ARG A 3 -25.23 10.50 0.19
C ARG A 3 -23.75 10.41 0.55
N ALA A 4 -23.47 10.34 1.85
CA ALA A 4 -22.10 10.22 2.35
C ALA A 4 -21.35 9.02 1.74
N VAL A 5 -22.04 7.89 1.54
CA VAL A 5 -21.42 6.70 0.94
C VAL A 5 -20.93 6.98 -0.48
N GLU A 6 -21.68 7.77 -1.25
CA GLU A 6 -21.26 8.14 -2.61
C GLU A 6 -20.05 9.06 -2.58
N LEU A 7 -20.02 10.00 -1.65
CA LEU A 7 -18.89 10.90 -1.47
C LEU A 7 -17.63 10.11 -1.11
N LEU A 8 -17.75 9.10 -0.24
CA LEU A 8 -16.63 8.25 0.14
C LEU A 8 -16.14 7.42 -1.04
N LYS A 9 -17.03 6.84 -1.81
CA LYS A 9 -16.66 6.06 -3.00
C LYS A 9 -15.94 6.92 -4.03
N ASN A 10 -16.41 8.13 -4.27
CA ASN A 10 -15.84 9.02 -5.26
C ASN A 10 -14.46 9.54 -4.86
N SER A 11 -14.26 9.81 -3.58
CA SER A 11 -13.01 10.38 -3.08
C SER A 11 -12.01 9.32 -2.64
N PHE A 12 -12.46 8.21 -2.10
CA PHE A 12 -11.61 7.18 -1.50
C PHE A 12 -11.95 5.77 -1.96
N GLY A 13 -12.58 5.65 -3.11
CA GLY A 13 -13.02 4.36 -3.61
C GLY A 13 -11.93 3.56 -4.31
N VAL A 14 -12.29 2.34 -4.69
CA VAL A 14 -11.35 1.37 -5.28
C VAL A 14 -10.79 1.77 -6.64
N ASN A 15 -11.38 2.79 -7.26
CA ASN A 15 -10.88 3.27 -8.55
C ASN A 15 -9.66 4.20 -8.43
N GLN A 16 -9.35 4.63 -7.22
CA GLN A 16 -8.16 5.43 -6.97
C GLN A 16 -6.92 4.56 -7.16
N ILE A 17 -5.83 5.19 -7.59
CA ILE A 17 -4.54 4.52 -7.71
C ILE A 17 -3.49 5.35 -6.98
N TYR A 18 -2.70 4.69 -6.17
CA TYR A 18 -1.61 5.32 -5.43
C TYR A 18 -0.28 4.75 -5.90
N GLN A 19 0.80 5.48 -5.65
CA GLN A 19 2.13 5.00 -6.05
C GLN A 19 3.18 5.37 -5.01
N HIS A 20 4.24 4.58 -4.99
CA HIS A 20 5.41 4.83 -4.17
C HIS A 20 6.66 4.45 -4.95
N ASP A 21 7.60 5.39 -5.06
CA ASP A 21 8.86 5.14 -5.75
C ASP A 21 9.85 4.49 -4.79
N VAL A 22 10.41 3.36 -5.20
CA VAL A 22 11.48 2.71 -4.46
C VAL A 22 12.80 3.28 -4.97
N ILE A 23 13.48 4.01 -4.09
CA ILE A 23 14.67 4.78 -4.46
C ILE A 23 15.91 4.22 -3.77
N LYS A 24 17.00 4.14 -4.52
CA LYS A 24 18.32 3.81 -3.98
C LYS A 24 19.36 4.67 -4.67
N GLU A 25 20.21 5.35 -3.87
CA GLU A 25 21.26 6.22 -4.38
C GLU A 25 20.73 7.27 -5.35
N ASP A 26 19.61 7.89 -4.98
CA ASP A 26 18.92 8.94 -5.75
C ASP A 26 18.32 8.47 -7.08
N LYS A 27 18.25 7.16 -7.29
CA LYS A 27 17.65 6.61 -8.51
C LYS A 27 16.44 5.77 -8.17
N ILE A 28 15.39 5.91 -8.97
CA ILE A 28 14.19 5.10 -8.84
C ILE A 28 14.49 3.72 -9.42
N ILE A 29 14.42 2.69 -8.56
CA ILE A 29 14.62 1.30 -8.98
C ILE A 29 13.37 0.79 -9.66
N PHE A 30 12.22 1.02 -9.03
CA PHE A 30 10.91 0.71 -9.59
C PHE A 30 9.86 1.47 -8.79
N THR A 31 8.64 1.54 -9.33
CA THR A 31 7.51 2.19 -8.66
C THR A 31 6.44 1.15 -8.37
N VAL A 32 5.94 1.18 -7.15
CA VAL A 32 4.85 0.31 -6.72
C VAL A 32 3.54 1.06 -6.83
N TYR A 33 2.56 0.46 -7.47
CA TYR A 33 1.20 1.01 -7.57
C TYR A 33 0.24 0.11 -6.82
N TRP A 34 -0.85 0.69 -6.32
CA TRP A 34 -1.90 -0.12 -5.66
C TRP A 34 -3.20 0.65 -5.60
N HIS A 35 -4.29 -0.10 -5.45
CA HIS A 35 -5.60 0.48 -5.19
C HIS A 35 -5.84 0.50 -3.68
N PRO A 36 -6.74 1.39 -3.20
CA PRO A 36 -7.06 1.41 -1.78
C PRO A 36 -7.53 0.05 -1.29
N LEU A 37 -7.11 -0.31 -0.10
CA LEU A 37 -7.48 -1.58 0.51
C LEU A 37 -8.86 -1.47 1.15
N THR A 38 -9.80 -2.33 0.74
CA THR A 38 -11.12 -2.38 1.35
C THR A 38 -11.09 -3.20 2.63
N ILE A 39 -12.12 -3.07 3.46
CA ILE A 39 -12.26 -3.89 4.67
C ILE A 39 -12.31 -5.37 4.31
N ALA A 40 -13.06 -5.71 3.26
CA ALA A 40 -13.19 -7.09 2.81
C ALA A 40 -11.85 -7.68 2.38
N GLU A 41 -11.03 -6.90 1.67
CA GLU A 41 -9.71 -7.34 1.24
C GLU A 41 -8.77 -7.51 2.43
N ARG A 42 -8.82 -6.59 3.39
CA ARG A 42 -8.03 -6.69 4.60
C ARG A 42 -8.37 -7.95 5.39
N GLU A 43 -9.65 -8.24 5.54
CA GLU A 43 -10.09 -9.46 6.23
C GLU A 43 -9.63 -10.72 5.51
N SER A 44 -9.70 -10.73 4.17
CA SER A 44 -9.25 -11.86 3.37
C SER A 44 -7.76 -12.13 3.58
N ILE A 45 -6.95 -11.09 3.55
CA ILE A 45 -5.50 -11.21 3.75
C ILE A 45 -5.19 -11.66 5.17
N GLN A 46 -5.94 -11.15 6.15
CA GLN A 46 -5.78 -11.51 7.55
C GLN A 46 -6.05 -13.02 7.76
N LYS A 47 -7.08 -13.54 7.09
CA LYS A 47 -7.41 -14.97 7.17
C LYS A 47 -6.34 -15.86 6.58
N LYS A 48 -5.67 -15.39 5.52
CA LYS A 48 -4.59 -16.13 4.88
C LYS A 48 -3.32 -16.12 5.71
N SER A 49 -3.19 -15.16 6.60
CA SER A 49 -2.03 -15.05 7.49
C SER A 49 -2.20 -16.02 8.63
N THR A 50 -1.47 -17.12 8.60
CA THR A 50 -1.60 -18.22 9.56
C THR A 50 -0.97 -17.91 10.91
N SER A 51 -0.16 -16.87 10.98
CA SER A 51 0.55 -16.43 12.18
C SER A 51 -0.09 -15.13 12.70
N GLU A 52 0.04 -14.91 13.99
CA GLU A 52 -0.36 -13.63 14.60
C GLU A 52 0.68 -12.55 14.35
N ASP A 53 1.78 -12.90 13.69
CA ASP A 53 2.85 -11.97 13.37
C ASP A 53 2.38 -10.91 12.38
N PRO A 54 2.42 -9.61 12.76
CA PRO A 54 2.05 -8.54 11.85
C PRO A 54 2.88 -8.52 10.57
N ASN A 55 4.11 -9.03 10.62
CA ASN A 55 4.97 -9.09 9.45
C ASN A 55 4.42 -10.00 8.37
N GLU A 56 3.76 -11.09 8.75
CA GLU A 56 3.16 -12.00 7.76
C GLU A 56 1.99 -11.33 7.04
N PHE A 57 1.14 -10.63 7.79
CA PHE A 57 0.03 -9.89 7.20
C PHE A 57 0.55 -8.85 6.20
N ALA A 58 1.52 -8.05 6.62
CA ALA A 58 2.09 -6.98 5.80
C ALA A 58 2.75 -7.54 4.54
N LEU A 59 3.45 -8.66 4.65
CA LEU A 59 4.10 -9.29 3.51
C LEU A 59 3.07 -9.84 2.52
N ASN A 60 2.03 -10.50 3.01
CA ASN A 60 0.95 -10.99 2.16
C ASN A 60 0.22 -9.85 1.46
N LEU A 61 -0.01 -8.76 2.17
CA LEU A 61 -0.62 -7.56 1.59
C LEU A 61 0.21 -7.05 0.39
N MET A 62 1.51 -6.92 0.59
CA MET A 62 2.41 -6.43 -0.45
C MET A 62 2.40 -7.37 -1.67
N ILE A 63 2.51 -8.67 -1.43
CA ILE A 63 2.55 -9.65 -2.51
C ILE A 63 1.25 -9.64 -3.33
N GLU A 64 0.11 -9.55 -2.67
CA GLU A 64 -1.18 -9.61 -3.36
C GLU A 64 -1.60 -8.31 -4.02
N LYS A 65 -1.20 -7.16 -3.47
CA LYS A 65 -1.75 -5.87 -3.88
C LYS A 65 -0.78 -4.95 -4.62
N ALA A 66 0.51 -5.20 -4.56
CA ALA A 66 1.47 -4.36 -5.26
C ALA A 66 1.42 -4.62 -6.77
N LEU A 67 1.26 -3.55 -7.54
CA LEU A 67 1.08 -3.61 -8.99
C LEU A 67 2.14 -2.77 -9.70
N ASP A 68 2.36 -3.06 -10.98
CA ASP A 68 3.16 -2.19 -11.83
C ASP A 68 2.26 -1.12 -12.47
N LYS A 69 2.81 -0.28 -13.31
CA LYS A 69 2.07 0.82 -13.96
C LYS A 69 0.93 0.33 -14.84
N ASP A 70 0.99 -0.91 -15.30
CA ASP A 70 -0.03 -1.50 -16.17
C ASP A 70 -1.07 -2.29 -15.39
N GLY A 71 -0.98 -2.29 -14.06
CA GLY A 71 -1.92 -2.99 -13.20
C GLY A 71 -1.62 -4.47 -13.03
N VAL A 72 -0.43 -4.91 -13.42
CA VAL A 72 -0.01 -6.31 -13.26
C VAL A 72 0.71 -6.49 -11.94
N ARG A 73 0.47 -7.60 -11.25
CA ARG A 73 1.10 -7.87 -9.96
C ARG A 73 2.63 -7.86 -10.08
N LEU A 74 3.28 -7.11 -9.19
CA LEU A 74 4.74 -7.05 -9.13
C LEU A 74 5.34 -8.31 -8.54
N PHE A 75 4.65 -8.93 -7.61
CA PHE A 75 5.14 -10.10 -6.89
C PHE A 75 4.21 -11.28 -7.07
N GLN A 76 4.78 -12.47 -7.03
CA GLN A 76 4.02 -13.71 -7.09
C GLN A 76 4.10 -14.40 -5.73
N ASP A 77 3.16 -15.33 -5.49
CA ASP A 77 3.12 -16.02 -4.21
C ASP A 77 4.43 -16.76 -3.91
N GLY A 78 5.12 -17.23 -4.94
CA GLY A 78 6.41 -17.90 -4.80
C GLY A 78 7.55 -17.00 -4.38
N ASP A 79 7.37 -15.67 -4.44
CA ASP A 79 8.41 -14.71 -4.07
C ASP A 79 8.52 -14.51 -2.56
N LYS A 80 7.56 -15.00 -1.80
CA LYS A 80 7.48 -14.76 -0.35
C LYS A 80 8.76 -15.15 0.39
N ALA A 81 9.30 -16.32 0.09
CA ALA A 81 10.51 -16.80 0.77
C ALA A 81 11.72 -15.91 0.47
N SER A 82 11.90 -15.48 -0.77
CA SER A 82 12.99 -14.60 -1.16
C SER A 82 12.84 -13.23 -0.50
N LEU A 83 11.64 -12.69 -0.47
CA LEU A 83 11.38 -11.41 0.17
C LEU A 83 11.68 -11.45 1.67
N ARG A 84 11.35 -12.56 2.32
CA ARG A 84 11.59 -12.68 3.76
C ARG A 84 13.07 -12.86 4.11
N ARG A 85 13.83 -13.52 3.26
CA ARG A 85 15.20 -13.94 3.59
C ARG A 85 16.29 -13.17 2.89
N GLU A 86 16.01 -12.60 1.72
CA GLU A 86 17.02 -12.01 0.86
C GLU A 86 16.89 -10.52 0.68
N VAL A 87 15.83 -9.91 1.17
CA VAL A 87 15.59 -8.47 1.03
C VAL A 87 15.55 -7.81 2.40
N SER A 88 16.15 -6.63 2.49
CA SER A 88 16.20 -5.87 3.74
C SER A 88 14.79 -5.61 4.27
N ALA A 89 14.60 -5.85 5.57
CA ALA A 89 13.34 -5.60 6.24
C ALA A 89 12.93 -4.13 6.15
N SER A 90 13.88 -3.21 6.22
CA SER A 90 13.56 -1.78 6.19
C SER A 90 12.92 -1.34 4.88
N ILE A 91 13.37 -1.87 3.73
CA ILE A 91 12.75 -1.50 2.45
C ILE A 91 11.35 -2.13 2.31
N LEU A 92 11.18 -3.35 2.79
CA LEU A 92 9.87 -3.99 2.77
C LEU A 92 8.88 -3.23 3.65
N GLU A 93 9.31 -2.80 4.83
CA GLU A 93 8.47 -2.00 5.71
C GLU A 93 8.09 -0.66 5.09
N GLU A 94 9.03 -0.02 4.39
CA GLU A 94 8.75 1.25 3.70
C GLU A 94 7.61 1.07 2.69
N ILE A 95 7.67 0.04 1.87
CA ILE A 95 6.64 -0.25 0.88
C ILE A 95 5.31 -0.58 1.56
N GLN A 96 5.35 -1.44 2.58
CA GLN A 96 4.16 -1.86 3.31
C GLN A 96 3.47 -0.70 4.02
N ILE A 97 4.24 0.17 4.66
CA ILE A 97 3.70 1.35 5.33
C ILE A 97 3.06 2.29 4.31
N ALA A 98 3.71 2.50 3.17
CA ALA A 98 3.14 3.33 2.11
C ALA A 98 1.79 2.79 1.66
N MET A 99 1.69 1.47 1.46
CA MET A 99 0.45 0.84 1.00
C MET A 99 -0.68 0.89 2.03
N ILE A 100 -0.34 0.83 3.32
CA ILE A 100 -1.33 0.84 4.39
C ILE A 100 -1.80 2.25 4.72
N THR A 101 -0.88 3.22 4.74
CA THR A 101 -1.14 4.56 5.25
C THR A 101 -1.37 5.62 4.20
N VAL A 102 -1.15 5.30 2.92
CA VAL A 102 -1.31 6.26 1.84
C VAL A 102 -2.75 6.76 1.75
N GLY A 103 -2.91 7.98 1.33
CA GLY A 103 -4.21 8.63 1.30
C GLY A 103 -4.51 9.31 2.62
N THR A 104 -4.41 8.59 3.73
CA THR A 104 -4.65 9.14 5.06
C THR A 104 -3.47 10.00 5.51
N GLU A 105 -2.26 9.46 5.46
CA GLU A 105 -1.06 10.18 5.86
C GLU A 105 -0.77 11.35 4.96
N LYS A 106 -0.92 11.16 3.65
CA LYS A 106 -0.70 12.23 2.68
C LYS A 106 -1.65 13.39 2.89
N GLU A 107 -2.92 13.11 3.12
CA GLU A 107 -3.92 14.14 3.39
C GLU A 107 -3.61 14.91 4.66
N VAL A 108 -3.18 14.22 5.70
CA VAL A 108 -2.78 14.86 6.97
C VAL A 108 -1.59 15.79 6.74
N LYS A 109 -0.59 15.36 5.96
CA LYS A 109 0.57 16.18 5.65
C LYS A 109 0.20 17.42 4.86
N GLU A 110 -0.68 17.29 3.88
CA GLU A 110 -1.16 18.42 3.09
C GLU A 110 -1.93 19.42 3.95
N ALA A 111 -2.80 18.92 4.82
CA ALA A 111 -3.55 19.76 5.73
C ALA A 111 -2.63 20.52 6.69
N LYS A 112 -1.60 19.86 7.21
CA LYS A 112 -0.61 20.51 8.07
C LYS A 112 0.21 21.55 7.34
N ALA A 113 0.56 21.29 6.08
CA ALA A 113 1.28 22.25 5.27
C ALA A 113 0.44 23.49 5.02
N ASP A 114 -0.84 23.33 4.73
CA ASP A 114 -1.78 24.45 4.55
C ASP A 114 -1.91 25.28 5.81
N LEU A 115 -2.00 24.63 6.96
CA LEU A 115 -2.10 25.33 8.24
C LEU A 115 -0.82 26.10 8.57
N LYS A 116 0.33 25.55 8.21
CA LYS A 116 1.61 26.20 8.46
C LYS A 116 1.85 27.41 7.56
N SER A 117 1.31 27.38 6.36
CA SER A 117 1.51 28.48 5.40
C SER A 117 0.61 29.68 5.66
N LYS A 118 -0.24 29.60 6.64
CA LYS A 118 -1.06 30.71 7.10
C LYS A 118 -0.41 31.39 8.35
#